data_46cc34a20c3cefb615c6ec85d38fed7d
#
_entry.id   46cc34a20c3cefb615c6ec85d38fed7d
#
_cell.length_a   1.000
_cell.length_b   1.000
_cell.length_c   1.000
_cell.angle_alpha   90.00
_cell.angle_beta   90.00
_cell.angle_gamma   90.00
#
_symmetry.space_group_name_H-M   'P 1'
#
loop_
_entity.id
_entity.type
_entity.pdbx_description
1 polymer ?
#
loop_
_entity_poly.entity_id
_entity_poly.type
_entity_poly.pdbx_seq_one_letter_code
_entity_poly.pdbx_strand_id
1 'polypeptide(L)'
;DDVESRGLGDVYKRQAVDGVDMNGLRDLGDQLKEQLGEGVIVLASSCEGKVNLIVMATDAAMKQGAHAGNLIKSIAGKVGGGGGGRPNMAQAGGKNPAGILEAIAEAKTALEAQLS
;
A
#
# COMPACT_ATOMS: atom_id res chain seq x y z
N ASP A 1 12.57 -7.22 -1.25
CA ASP A 1 13.38 -7.92 -2.22
C ASP A 1 13.82 -7.00 -3.35
N ASP A 2 15.11 -6.88 -3.56
CA ASP A 2 15.66 -5.97 -4.54
C ASP A 2 15.24 -6.29 -5.97
N VAL A 3 15.11 -7.56 -6.29
CA VAL A 3 14.70 -7.97 -7.63
C VAL A 3 13.28 -7.53 -7.92
N GLU A 4 12.39 -7.69 -6.94
CA GLU A 4 10.99 -7.34 -7.10
C GLU A 4 10.78 -5.84 -7.21
N SER A 5 11.63 -5.04 -6.59
CA SER A 5 11.47 -3.59 -6.60
C SER A 5 12.41 -2.89 -7.58
N ARG A 6 13.02 -3.64 -8.50
CA ARG A 6 14.00 -3.09 -9.43
C ARG A 6 13.52 -1.86 -10.18
N GLY A 7 12.31 -1.88 -10.69
CA GLY A 7 11.77 -0.77 -11.46
C GLY A 7 11.39 0.44 -10.63
N LEU A 8 11.23 0.26 -9.32
CA LEU A 8 10.78 1.30 -8.41
C LEU A 8 11.89 1.84 -7.53
N GLY A 9 12.96 1.06 -7.34
CA GLY A 9 14.10 1.45 -6.53
C GLY A 9 13.70 1.69 -5.09
N ASP A 10 14.28 2.72 -4.49
CA ASP A 10 14.06 3.05 -3.08
C ASP A 10 12.78 3.84 -2.85
N VAL A 11 12.02 4.14 -3.90
CA VAL A 11 10.78 4.93 -3.76
C VAL A 11 9.57 4.08 -3.40
N TYR A 12 9.74 2.78 -3.22
CA TYR A 12 8.64 1.87 -2.90
C TYR A 12 8.96 1.04 -1.66
N LYS A 13 8.08 1.11 -0.67
CA LYS A 13 8.16 0.29 0.54
C LYS A 13 6.86 -0.46 0.71
N ARG A 14 6.97 -1.73 1.11
CA ARG A 14 5.81 -2.56 1.39
C ARG A 14 6.06 -3.39 2.62
N GLN A 15 5.01 -3.67 3.36
CA GLN A 15 5.11 -4.49 4.56
C GLN A 15 3.76 -5.11 4.89
N ALA A 16 3.77 -6.36 5.32
CA ALA A 16 2.59 -7.05 5.84
C ALA A 16 2.86 -7.40 7.30
N VAL A 17 1.90 -7.12 8.16
CA VAL A 17 2.02 -7.37 9.59
C VAL A 17 0.76 -8.07 10.11
N ASP A 18 0.84 -8.65 11.30
CA ASP A 18 -0.30 -9.32 11.93
C ASP A 18 -0.69 -8.60 13.21
N GLY A 19 -1.98 -8.65 13.53
CA GLY A 19 -2.49 -8.17 14.80
C GLY A 19 -2.52 -6.66 14.96
N VAL A 20 -2.35 -5.91 13.87
CA VAL A 20 -2.34 -4.45 13.91
C VAL A 20 -3.66 -3.94 13.31
N ASP A 21 -4.34 -3.07 14.03
CA ASP A 21 -5.57 -2.45 13.52
C ASP A 21 -5.23 -1.28 12.57
N MET A 22 -6.26 -0.64 12.04
CA MET A 22 -6.04 0.45 11.07
C MET A 22 -5.28 1.62 11.69
N ASN A 23 -5.54 1.95 12.96
CA ASN A 23 -4.83 3.04 13.61
C ASN A 23 -3.34 2.75 13.77
N GLY A 24 -3.01 1.53 14.19
CA GLY A 24 -1.62 1.12 14.30
C GLY A 24 -0.93 1.08 12.94
N LEU A 25 -1.66 0.64 11.92
CA LEU A 25 -1.14 0.59 10.56
C LEU A 25 -0.85 1.99 10.02
N ARG A 26 -1.70 2.96 10.33
CA ARG A 26 -1.47 4.36 9.94
C ARG A 26 -0.23 4.93 10.62
N ASP A 27 -0.06 4.64 11.91
CA ASP A 27 1.13 5.09 12.63
C ASP A 27 2.39 4.52 12.02
N LEU A 28 2.36 3.23 11.68
CA LEU A 28 3.49 2.58 11.02
C LEU A 28 3.76 3.24 9.66
N GLY A 29 2.71 3.53 8.91
CA GLY A 29 2.83 4.20 7.62
C GLY A 29 3.47 5.58 7.73
N ASP A 30 3.06 6.35 8.72
CA ASP A 30 3.63 7.68 8.94
C ASP A 30 5.11 7.60 9.27
N GLN A 31 5.51 6.61 10.09
CA GLN A 31 6.91 6.41 10.43
C GLN A 31 7.73 6.03 9.20
N LEU A 32 7.21 5.12 8.40
CA LEU A 32 7.90 4.68 7.18
C LEU A 32 7.99 5.81 6.15
N LYS A 33 6.95 6.62 6.06
CA LYS A 33 6.94 7.76 5.15
C LYS A 33 8.03 8.77 5.53
N GLU A 34 8.21 9.04 6.81
CA GLU A 34 9.28 9.91 7.28
C GLU A 34 10.65 9.36 6.93
N GLN A 35 10.84 8.05 7.14
CA GLN A 35 12.11 7.40 6.84
C GLN A 35 12.40 7.35 5.35
N LEU A 36 11.36 7.16 4.55
CA LEU A 36 11.51 7.05 3.10
C LEU A 36 11.84 8.40 2.45
N GLY A 37 11.22 9.47 2.94
CA GLY A 37 11.37 10.80 2.36
C GLY A 37 10.52 10.99 1.12
N GLU A 38 10.75 10.22 0.07
CA GLU A 38 9.99 10.28 -1.17
C GLU A 38 9.58 8.87 -1.59
N GLY A 39 8.35 8.73 -2.06
CA GLY A 39 7.91 7.47 -2.63
C GLY A 39 6.53 7.05 -2.19
N VAL A 40 6.28 5.74 -2.29
CA VAL A 40 4.99 5.14 -1.99
C VAL A 40 5.17 4.03 -0.97
N ILE A 41 4.25 3.97 -0.02
CA ILE A 41 4.23 2.95 1.02
C ILE A 41 2.93 2.17 0.91
N VAL A 42 3.03 0.85 0.88
CA VAL A 42 1.88 -0.06 0.88
C VAL A 42 1.98 -0.95 2.10
N LEU A 43 0.98 -0.88 2.96
CA LEU A 43 0.94 -1.67 4.17
C LEU A 43 -0.32 -2.50 4.22
N ALA A 44 -0.19 -3.71 4.76
CA ALA A 44 -1.32 -4.60 4.96
C ALA A 44 -1.22 -5.22 6.35
N SER A 45 -2.36 -5.40 6.99
CA SER A 45 -2.38 -6.14 8.25
C SER A 45 -3.56 -7.10 8.29
N SER A 46 -3.37 -8.18 9.03
CA SER A 46 -4.43 -9.14 9.32
C SER A 46 -4.72 -9.06 10.81
N CYS A 47 -5.96 -8.77 11.17
CA CYS A 47 -6.37 -8.63 12.56
C CYS A 47 -7.76 -9.23 12.72
N GLU A 48 -7.87 -10.26 13.57
CA GLU A 48 -9.15 -10.93 13.87
C GLU A 48 -9.89 -11.41 12.62
N GLY A 49 -9.16 -11.96 11.65
CA GLY A 49 -9.74 -12.47 10.40
C GLY A 49 -10.09 -11.41 9.39
N LYS A 50 -9.77 -10.17 9.66
CA LYS A 50 -10.01 -9.05 8.75
C LYS A 50 -8.69 -8.49 8.23
N VAL A 51 -8.78 -7.85 7.08
CA VAL A 51 -7.61 -7.24 6.45
C VAL A 51 -7.75 -5.74 6.48
N ASN A 52 -6.67 -5.06 6.82
CA ASN A 52 -6.55 -3.61 6.71
C ASN A 52 -5.46 -3.30 5.71
N LEU A 53 -5.74 -2.41 4.77
CA LEU A 53 -4.77 -1.96 3.78
C LEU A 53 -4.63 -0.45 3.87
N ILE A 54 -3.42 0.04 3.69
CA ILE A 54 -3.18 1.46 3.59
C ILE A 54 -2.10 1.72 2.54
N VAL A 55 -2.30 2.77 1.75
CA VAL A 55 -1.33 3.22 0.78
C VAL A 55 -1.08 4.70 1.03
N MET A 56 0.18 5.09 1.08
CA MET A 56 0.57 6.48 1.24
C MET A 56 1.53 6.85 0.11
N ALA A 57 1.36 8.05 -0.44
CA ALA A 57 2.24 8.56 -1.48
C ALA A 57 2.71 9.96 -1.09
N THR A 58 4.00 10.22 -1.26
CA THR A 58 4.56 11.54 -1.00
C THR A 58 4.26 12.48 -2.17
N ASP A 59 4.43 13.78 -1.94
CA ASP A 59 4.20 14.77 -3.00
C ASP A 59 5.07 14.51 -4.22
N ALA A 60 6.33 14.15 -4.01
CA ALA A 60 7.23 13.86 -5.12
C ALA A 60 6.75 12.66 -5.94
N ALA A 61 6.26 11.61 -5.25
CA ALA A 61 5.72 10.44 -5.94
C ALA A 61 4.47 10.78 -6.73
N MET A 62 3.59 11.61 -6.16
CA MET A 62 2.37 12.02 -6.85
C MET A 62 2.67 12.81 -8.11
N LYS A 63 3.70 13.63 -8.09
CA LYS A 63 4.13 14.38 -9.28
C LYS A 63 4.59 13.46 -10.39
N GLN A 64 5.05 12.27 -10.05
CA GLN A 64 5.48 11.28 -11.03
C GLN A 64 4.34 10.38 -11.51
N GLY A 65 3.16 10.53 -10.94
CA GLY A 65 1.99 9.77 -11.36
C GLY A 65 1.39 8.85 -10.30
N ALA A 66 2.00 8.74 -9.14
CA ALA A 66 1.48 7.88 -8.09
C ALA A 66 0.15 8.42 -7.54
N HIS A 67 -0.78 7.50 -7.26
CA HIS A 67 -2.10 7.87 -6.77
C HIS A 67 -2.58 6.80 -5.81
N ALA A 68 -2.52 7.10 -4.51
CA ALA A 68 -2.85 6.13 -3.48
C ALA A 68 -4.28 5.59 -3.60
N GLY A 69 -5.24 6.45 -3.89
CA GLY A 69 -6.63 6.03 -4.03
C GLY A 69 -6.84 5.02 -5.15
N ASN A 70 -6.24 5.25 -6.31
CA ASN A 70 -6.34 4.32 -7.42
C ASN A 70 -5.60 3.02 -7.13
N LEU A 71 -4.46 3.12 -6.46
CA LEU A 71 -3.66 1.96 -6.10
C LEU A 71 -4.43 1.06 -5.14
N ILE A 72 -5.05 1.64 -4.11
CA ILE A 72 -5.81 0.87 -3.13
C ILE A 72 -7.00 0.18 -3.78
N LYS A 73 -7.66 0.84 -4.74
CA LYS A 73 -8.78 0.24 -5.46
C LYS A 73 -8.34 -0.99 -6.27
N SER A 74 -7.15 -0.92 -6.85
CA SER A 74 -6.62 -2.03 -7.63
C SER A 74 -6.36 -3.27 -6.78
N ILE A 75 -5.99 -3.08 -5.51
CA ILE A 75 -5.56 -4.20 -4.66
C ILE A 75 -6.63 -4.66 -3.67
N ALA A 76 -7.60 -3.84 -3.35
CA ALA A 76 -8.59 -4.19 -2.32
C ALA A 76 -9.42 -5.43 -2.69
N GLY A 77 -9.68 -5.64 -3.96
CA GLY A 77 -10.42 -6.83 -4.42
C GLY A 77 -9.70 -8.14 -4.11
N LYS A 78 -8.36 -8.12 -4.03
CA LYS A 78 -7.57 -9.31 -3.72
C LYS A 78 -7.81 -9.82 -2.30
N VAL A 79 -8.23 -8.94 -1.40
CA VAL A 79 -8.51 -9.32 -0.02
C VAL A 79 -10.01 -9.34 0.26
N GLY A 80 -10.83 -9.36 -0.78
CA GLY A 80 -12.28 -9.47 -0.64
C GLY A 80 -12.92 -8.24 -0.05
N GLY A 81 -12.39 -7.06 -0.36
CA GLY A 81 -12.91 -5.84 0.20
C GLY A 81 -12.90 -4.69 -0.77
N GLY A 82 -13.00 -3.51 -0.23
CA GLY A 82 -13.01 -2.29 -1.02
C GLY A 82 -12.56 -1.11 -0.18
N GLY A 83 -12.25 -0.03 -0.86
CA GLY A 83 -11.83 1.18 -0.21
C GLY A 83 -11.48 2.24 -1.21
N GLY A 84 -10.85 3.27 -0.74
CA GLY A 84 -10.43 4.39 -1.57
C GLY A 84 -9.86 5.48 -0.71
N GLY A 85 -9.67 6.64 -1.29
CA GLY A 85 -9.13 7.77 -0.56
C GLY A 85 -8.57 8.82 -1.49
N ARG A 86 -7.67 9.58 -0.94
CA ARG A 86 -7.04 10.70 -1.63
C ARG A 86 -5.81 10.21 -2.40
N PRO A 87 -5.28 11.05 -3.31
CA PRO A 87 -4.04 10.69 -4.00
C PRO A 87 -2.86 10.45 -3.08
N ASN A 88 -2.81 11.11 -1.93
CA ASN A 88 -1.69 10.99 -1.01
C ASN A 88 -1.88 9.91 0.07
N MET A 89 -3.11 9.47 0.31
CA MET A 89 -3.36 8.44 1.31
C MET A 89 -4.73 7.80 1.10
N ALA A 90 -4.77 6.48 1.12
CA ALA A 90 -6.00 5.71 0.95
C ALA A 90 -6.00 4.49 1.86
N GLN A 91 -7.19 4.07 2.24
CA GLN A 91 -7.39 2.93 3.14
C GLN A 91 -8.43 1.99 2.56
N ALA A 92 -8.29 0.71 2.86
CA ALA A 92 -9.28 -0.29 2.47
C ALA A 92 -9.38 -1.36 3.54
N GLY A 93 -10.51 -2.03 3.59
CA GLY A 93 -10.68 -3.19 4.43
C GLY A 93 -11.04 -4.40 3.58
N GLY A 94 -10.82 -5.58 4.12
CA GLY A 94 -11.17 -6.81 3.43
C GLY A 94 -11.47 -7.94 4.41
N LYS A 95 -11.86 -9.08 3.87
CA LYS A 95 -12.26 -10.23 4.66
C LYS A 95 -11.38 -11.45 4.43
N ASN A 96 -10.44 -11.37 3.50
CA ASN A 96 -9.63 -12.51 3.08
C ASN A 96 -8.15 -12.28 3.31
N PRO A 97 -7.63 -12.62 4.50
CA PRO A 97 -6.20 -12.45 4.78
C PRO A 97 -5.29 -13.24 3.85
N ALA A 98 -5.78 -14.34 3.27
CA ALA A 98 -4.99 -15.12 2.33
C ALA A 98 -4.66 -14.35 1.06
N GLY A 99 -5.38 -13.27 0.76
CA GLY A 99 -5.13 -12.44 -0.41
C GLY A 99 -4.10 -11.35 -0.21
N ILE A 100 -3.55 -11.20 0.99
CA ILE A 100 -2.62 -10.10 1.29
C ILE A 100 -1.39 -10.13 0.39
N LEU A 101 -0.79 -11.30 0.19
CA LEU A 101 0.41 -11.40 -0.65
C LEU A 101 0.12 -11.02 -2.09
N GLU A 102 -1.04 -11.43 -2.60
CA GLU A 102 -1.46 -11.05 -3.96
C GLU A 102 -1.71 -9.55 -4.05
N ALA A 103 -2.33 -8.98 -3.02
CA ALA A 103 -2.60 -7.54 -2.98
C ALA A 103 -1.30 -6.74 -3.02
N ILE A 104 -0.30 -7.16 -2.25
CA ILE A 104 0.99 -6.48 -2.23
C ILE A 104 1.70 -6.62 -3.57
N ALA A 105 1.65 -7.81 -4.18
CA ALA A 105 2.24 -8.03 -5.49
C ALA A 105 1.55 -7.17 -6.56
N GLU A 106 0.23 -7.11 -6.52
CA GLU A 106 -0.54 -6.28 -7.44
C GLU A 106 -0.25 -4.80 -7.26
N ALA A 107 -0.02 -4.37 -6.02
CA ALA A 107 0.32 -2.98 -5.72
C ALA A 107 1.60 -2.56 -6.43
N LYS A 108 2.60 -3.43 -6.45
CA LYS A 108 3.84 -3.14 -7.17
C LYS A 108 3.59 -2.95 -8.65
N THR A 109 2.84 -3.88 -9.26
CA THR A 109 2.52 -3.82 -10.69
C THR A 109 1.69 -2.57 -11.02
N ALA A 110 0.69 -2.27 -10.20
CA ALA A 110 -0.16 -1.10 -10.42
C ALA A 110 0.63 0.20 -10.28
N LEU A 111 1.54 0.25 -9.31
CA LEU A 111 2.37 1.44 -9.13
C LEU A 111 3.32 1.64 -10.30
N GLU A 112 3.93 0.58 -10.79
CA GLU A 112 4.79 0.66 -11.96
C GLU A 112 4.04 1.24 -13.16
N ALA A 113 2.78 0.83 -13.33
CA ALA A 113 1.94 1.35 -14.40
C ALA A 113 1.63 2.83 -14.20
N GLN A 114 1.43 3.26 -12.95
CA GLN A 114 1.16 4.66 -12.64
C GLN A 114 2.37 5.57 -12.93
N LEU A 115 3.55 5.05 -12.69
CA LEU A 115 4.79 5.82 -12.82
C LEU A 115 5.40 5.79 -14.22
N SER A 116 4.92 4.93 -15.07
CA SER A 116 5.49 4.78 -16.44
C SER A 116 4.95 5.81 -17.42
#